data_c722ac8af27e99b69b5487a6d6729df6
#
_entry.id   c722ac8af27e99b69b5487a6d6729df6
#
_cell.length_a   1.000
_cell.length_b   1.000
_cell.length_c   1.000
_cell.angle_alpha   90.00
_cell.angle_beta   90.00
_cell.angle_gamma   90.00
#
_symmetry.space_group_name_H-M   'P 1'
#
loop_
_entity.id
_entity.type
_entity.pdbx_description
1 polymer ?
#
loop_
_entity_poly.entity_id
_entity_poly.type
_entity_poly.pdbx_seq_one_letter_code
_entity_poly.pdbx_strand_id
1 'polypeptide(L)'
;MPIVLICLMLVYAGLAVFVWHHQKKNARHYPLKTELAILAPALLVHGLVLILPVLHDHVLVMGFGYSVSLIVWLMLTMYWVGSFFYRLRGLQLLLYPCAAFSLLLAAVFPGHYVGYQISNWPFMLHVGASLLAYGL
;
A
#
# COMPACT_ATOMS: atom_id res chain seq x y z
N MET A 1 -13.19 -11.10 -0.89
CA MET A 1 -12.03 -10.35 -1.42
C MET A 1 -12.40 -9.06 -2.18
N PRO A 2 -13.31 -9.03 -3.19
CA PRO A 2 -13.56 -7.78 -3.93
C PRO A 2 -14.10 -6.61 -3.06
N ILE A 3 -14.91 -6.92 -2.07
CA ILE A 3 -15.47 -5.91 -1.16
C ILE A 3 -14.36 -5.20 -0.36
N VAL A 4 -13.38 -5.94 0.14
CA VAL A 4 -12.26 -5.39 0.90
C VAL A 4 -11.42 -4.46 0.03
N LEU A 5 -11.15 -4.84 -1.23
CA LEU A 5 -10.43 -4.00 -2.19
C LEU A 5 -11.18 -2.70 -2.47
N ILE A 6 -12.50 -2.78 -2.68
CA ILE A 6 -13.35 -1.60 -2.91
C ILE A 6 -13.34 -0.68 -1.68
N CYS A 7 -13.48 -1.25 -0.47
CA CYS A 7 -13.42 -0.46 0.76
C CYS A 7 -12.06 0.24 0.93
N LEU A 8 -10.95 -0.45 0.66
CA LEU A 8 -9.62 0.14 0.71
C LEU A 8 -9.45 1.26 -0.33
N MET A 9 -9.93 1.05 -1.56
CA MET A 9 -9.91 2.09 -2.60
C MET A 9 -10.66 3.34 -2.14
N LEU A 10 -11.84 3.17 -1.52
CA LEU A 10 -12.62 4.29 -1.01
C LEU A 10 -11.92 5.01 0.15
N VAL A 11 -11.24 4.28 1.03
CA VAL A 11 -10.45 4.87 2.12
C VAL A 11 -9.29 5.70 1.56
N TYR A 12 -8.53 5.19 0.60
CA TYR A 12 -7.43 5.94 -0.01
C TYR A 12 -7.93 7.13 -0.84
N ALA A 13 -9.02 6.99 -1.58
CA ALA A 13 -9.65 8.09 -2.28
C ALA A 13 -10.15 9.17 -1.29
N GLY A 14 -10.77 8.75 -0.19
CA GLY A 14 -11.19 9.64 0.90
C GLY A 14 -10.02 10.38 1.54
N LEU A 15 -8.90 9.70 1.81
CA LEU A 15 -7.68 10.32 2.29
C LEU A 15 -7.10 11.33 1.29
N ALA A 16 -7.10 11.02 0.00
CA ALA A 16 -6.69 11.94 -1.05
C ALA A 16 -7.50 13.23 -1.05
N VAL A 17 -8.83 13.12 -0.98
CA VAL A 17 -9.75 14.27 -0.90
C VAL A 17 -9.54 15.04 0.40
N PHE A 18 -9.39 14.34 1.53
CA PHE A 18 -9.13 14.95 2.83
C PHE A 18 -7.86 15.81 2.83
N VAL A 19 -6.76 15.26 2.31
CA VAL A 19 -5.49 15.97 2.18
C VAL A 19 -5.61 17.17 1.25
N TRP A 20 -6.26 17.00 0.10
CA TRP A 20 -6.49 18.07 -0.87
C TRP A 20 -7.24 19.25 -0.26
N HIS A 21 -8.33 18.97 0.47
CA HIS A 21 -9.12 20.01 1.13
C HIS A 21 -8.36 20.75 2.22
N HIS A 22 -7.63 20.03 3.06
CA HIS A 22 -6.91 20.63 4.18
C HIS A 22 -5.67 21.41 3.73
N GLN A 23 -4.99 20.99 2.69
CA GLN A 23 -3.85 21.73 2.15
C GLN A 23 -4.27 23.06 1.50
N LYS A 24 -5.46 23.12 0.89
CA LYS A 24 -6.00 24.36 0.31
C LYS A 24 -6.44 25.37 1.39
N LYS A 25 -6.98 24.89 2.50
CA LYS A 25 -7.62 25.78 3.51
C LYS A 25 -6.67 26.33 4.57
N ASN A 26 -5.73 25.54 5.08
CA ASN A 26 -4.83 25.98 6.16
C ASN A 26 -3.60 25.07 6.28
N ALA A 27 -2.52 25.46 5.61
CA ALA A 27 -1.26 24.71 5.69
C ALA A 27 -0.59 24.73 7.09
N ARG A 28 -1.02 25.64 7.98
CA ARG A 28 -0.44 25.78 9.33
C ARG A 28 -1.00 24.79 10.36
N HIS A 29 -2.24 24.34 10.22
CA HIS A 29 -2.94 23.44 11.16
C HIS A 29 -3.38 22.14 10.48
N TYR A 30 -2.46 21.50 9.76
CA TYR A 30 -2.76 20.23 9.12
C TYR A 30 -2.89 19.11 10.18
N PRO A 31 -4.01 18.36 10.21
CA PRO A 31 -4.24 17.30 11.21
C PRO A 31 -3.52 16.01 10.85
N LEU A 32 -2.18 16.02 10.88
CA LEU A 32 -1.34 14.86 10.54
C LEU A 32 -1.65 13.63 11.40
N LYS A 33 -1.93 13.83 12.69
CA LYS A 33 -2.25 12.72 13.61
C LYS A 33 -3.52 11.97 13.19
N THR A 34 -4.53 12.69 12.75
CA THR A 34 -5.79 12.10 12.26
C THR A 34 -5.57 11.33 10.97
N GLU A 35 -4.80 11.88 10.03
CA GLU A 35 -4.42 11.21 8.80
C GLU A 35 -3.67 9.91 9.09
N LEU A 36 -2.63 9.94 9.89
CA LEU A 36 -1.82 8.77 10.24
C LEU A 36 -2.62 7.71 11.01
N ALA A 37 -3.58 8.13 11.84
CA ALA A 37 -4.46 7.22 12.56
C ALA A 37 -5.45 6.47 11.63
N ILE A 38 -5.90 7.12 10.55
CA ILE A 38 -6.75 6.49 9.53
C ILE A 38 -5.89 5.62 8.59
N LEU A 39 -4.69 6.07 8.27
CA LEU A 39 -3.79 5.35 7.38
C LEU A 39 -3.28 4.03 8.00
N ALA A 40 -3.03 3.98 9.31
CA ALA A 40 -2.51 2.80 9.97
C ALA A 40 -3.38 1.53 9.77
N PRO A 41 -4.69 1.53 10.07
CA PRO A 41 -5.54 0.37 9.81
C PRO A 41 -5.67 0.06 8.32
N ALA A 42 -5.69 1.08 7.46
CA ALA A 42 -5.72 0.88 6.01
C ALA A 42 -4.46 0.15 5.50
N LEU A 43 -3.27 0.52 6.01
CA LEU A 43 -2.01 -0.17 5.70
C LEU A 43 -2.00 -1.62 6.19
N LEU A 44 -2.52 -1.87 7.41
CA LEU A 44 -2.61 -3.24 7.93
C LEU A 44 -3.52 -4.11 7.07
N VAL A 45 -4.71 -3.63 6.74
CA VAL A 45 -5.66 -4.38 5.89
C VAL A 45 -5.09 -4.58 4.49
N HIS A 46 -4.46 -3.56 3.90
CA HIS A 46 -3.83 -3.66 2.59
C HIS A 46 -2.69 -4.69 2.59
N GLY A 47 -1.82 -4.64 3.60
CA GLY A 47 -0.75 -5.63 3.77
C GLY A 47 -1.29 -7.05 3.97
N LEU A 48 -2.34 -7.23 4.76
CA LEU A 48 -3.00 -8.53 4.94
C LEU A 48 -3.55 -9.06 3.62
N VAL A 49 -4.22 -8.23 2.83
CA VAL A 49 -4.75 -8.64 1.51
C VAL A 49 -3.63 -9.12 0.58
N LEU A 50 -2.45 -8.49 0.64
CA LEU A 50 -1.29 -8.89 -0.17
C LEU A 50 -0.61 -10.16 0.35
N ILE A 51 -0.53 -10.34 1.66
CA ILE A 51 0.24 -11.42 2.29
C ILE A 51 -0.60 -12.70 2.50
N LEU A 52 -1.90 -12.58 2.74
CA LEU A 52 -2.76 -13.73 3.02
C LEU A 52 -2.70 -14.85 1.96
N PRO A 53 -2.71 -14.58 0.64
CA PRO A 53 -2.60 -15.64 -0.37
C PRO A 53 -1.27 -16.40 -0.26
N VAL A 54 -0.19 -15.68 0.10
CA VAL A 54 1.14 -16.28 0.25
C VAL A 54 1.20 -17.19 1.48
N LEU A 55 0.56 -16.80 2.58
CA LEU A 55 0.58 -17.57 3.83
C LEU A 55 -0.41 -18.73 3.83
N HIS A 56 -1.59 -18.54 3.23
CA HIS A 56 -2.65 -19.54 3.28
C HIS A 56 -2.48 -20.63 2.21
N ASP A 57 -2.17 -20.22 0.99
CA ASP A 57 -2.12 -21.13 -0.16
C ASP A 57 -0.68 -21.55 -0.51
N HIS A 58 0.32 -21.04 0.21
CA HIS A 58 1.75 -21.24 -0.08
C HIS A 58 2.12 -20.93 -1.54
N VAL A 59 1.44 -19.95 -2.12
CA VAL A 59 1.57 -19.59 -3.55
C VAL A 59 2.05 -18.13 -3.64
N LEU A 60 3.04 -17.89 -4.47
CA LEU A 60 3.41 -16.54 -4.84
C LEU A 60 2.44 -16.05 -5.91
N VAL A 61 1.73 -14.97 -5.61
CA VAL A 61 0.90 -14.28 -6.60
C VAL A 61 1.80 -13.38 -7.44
N MET A 62 2.03 -13.76 -8.69
CA MET A 62 2.76 -12.92 -9.63
C MET A 62 1.80 -12.29 -10.63
N GLY A 63 1.81 -10.98 -10.73
CA GLY A 63 1.02 -10.23 -11.68
C GLY A 63 1.33 -8.75 -11.61
N PHE A 64 1.16 -8.07 -12.73
CA PHE A 64 1.46 -6.63 -12.84
C PHE A 64 0.72 -5.81 -11.77
N GLY A 65 -0.60 -6.01 -11.65
CA GLY A 65 -1.42 -5.28 -10.67
C GLY A 65 -1.00 -5.56 -9.22
N TYR A 66 -0.69 -6.82 -8.91
CA TYR A 66 -0.21 -7.22 -7.59
C TYR A 66 1.14 -6.58 -7.25
N SER A 67 2.09 -6.63 -8.18
CA SER A 67 3.44 -6.05 -7.98
C SER A 67 3.38 -4.54 -7.78
N VAL A 68 2.58 -3.84 -8.58
CA VAL A 68 2.37 -2.38 -8.43
C VAL A 68 1.73 -2.08 -7.07
N SER A 69 0.72 -2.84 -6.66
CA SER A 69 0.05 -2.67 -5.37
C SER A 69 1.01 -2.89 -4.20
N LEU A 70 1.89 -3.88 -4.29
CA LEU A 70 2.90 -4.17 -3.28
C LEU A 70 3.94 -3.04 -3.15
N ILE A 71 4.43 -2.52 -4.28
CA ILE A 71 5.37 -1.39 -4.30
C ILE A 71 4.72 -0.16 -3.65
N VAL A 72 3.50 0.17 -4.04
CA VAL A 72 2.79 1.33 -3.48
C VAL A 72 2.51 1.15 -2.00
N TRP A 73 2.17 -0.07 -1.54
CA TRP A 73 2.01 -0.38 -0.12
C TRP A 73 3.31 -0.16 0.66
N LEU A 74 4.46 -0.57 0.12
CA LEU A 74 5.77 -0.30 0.72
C LEU A 74 6.06 1.20 0.79
N MET A 75 5.79 1.95 -0.28
CA MET A 75 5.97 3.41 -0.29
C MET A 75 5.08 4.10 0.74
N LEU A 76 3.83 3.68 0.89
CA LEU A 76 2.91 4.19 1.92
C LEU A 76 3.40 3.86 3.33
N THR A 77 3.92 2.65 3.54
CA THR A 77 4.49 2.24 4.83
C THR A 77 5.70 3.09 5.18
N MET A 78 6.60 3.35 4.22
CA MET A 78 7.74 4.25 4.39
C MET A 78 7.30 5.70 4.65
N TYR A 79 6.26 6.17 3.96
CA TYR A 79 5.66 7.46 4.25
C TYR A 79 5.11 7.54 5.68
N TRP A 80 4.36 6.51 6.11
CA TRP A 80 3.80 6.45 7.46
C TRP A 80 4.89 6.50 8.54
N VAL A 81 5.91 5.65 8.43
CA VAL A 81 7.05 5.63 9.34
C VAL A 81 7.84 6.95 9.27
N GLY A 82 8.15 7.44 8.08
CA GLY A 82 8.91 8.66 7.86
C GLY A 82 8.21 9.91 8.39
N SER A 83 6.88 9.92 8.41
CA SER A 83 6.09 11.04 8.91
C SER A 83 6.23 11.28 10.43
N PHE A 84 6.73 10.32 11.19
CA PHE A 84 7.08 10.50 12.60
C PHE A 84 8.38 11.28 12.80
N PHE A 85 9.29 11.18 11.82
CA PHE A 85 10.63 11.78 11.90
C PHE A 85 10.76 13.03 11.04
N TYR A 86 10.05 13.09 9.92
CA TYR A 86 10.18 14.14 8.91
C TYR A 86 8.83 14.73 8.54
N ARG A 87 8.84 16.01 8.17
CA ARG A 87 7.65 16.69 7.64
C ARG A 87 7.54 16.46 6.12
N LEU A 88 6.96 15.32 5.74
CA LEU A 88 6.79 14.90 4.33
C LEU A 88 5.52 15.50 3.71
N ARG A 89 5.36 16.82 3.82
CA ARG A 89 4.17 17.51 3.28
C ARG A 89 4.17 17.50 1.76
N GLY A 90 3.04 17.14 1.18
CA GLY A 90 2.81 17.13 -0.26
C GLY A 90 2.99 15.74 -0.89
N LEU A 91 3.80 14.86 -0.32
CA LEU A 91 4.00 13.50 -0.84
C LEU A 91 2.71 12.68 -0.80
N GLN A 92 1.88 12.88 0.21
CA GLN A 92 0.59 12.22 0.36
C GLN A 92 -0.40 12.51 -0.78
N LEU A 93 -0.32 13.70 -1.41
CA LEU A 93 -1.16 14.03 -2.56
C LEU A 93 -0.90 13.13 -3.77
N LEU A 94 0.30 12.59 -3.89
CA LEU A 94 0.67 11.64 -4.92
C LEU A 94 0.40 10.20 -4.47
N LEU A 95 0.76 9.85 -3.24
CA LEU A 95 0.71 8.48 -2.74
C LEU A 95 -0.72 7.94 -2.64
N TYR A 96 -1.68 8.71 -2.13
CA TYR A 96 -3.05 8.24 -1.95
C TYR A 96 -3.79 7.95 -3.26
N PRO A 97 -3.75 8.81 -4.29
CA PRO A 97 -4.30 8.47 -5.59
C PRO A 97 -3.60 7.28 -6.23
N CYS A 98 -2.28 7.18 -6.10
CA CYS A 98 -1.52 6.02 -6.57
C CYS A 98 -1.94 4.73 -5.87
N ALA A 99 -2.23 4.80 -4.56
CA ALA A 99 -2.71 3.65 -3.81
C ALA A 99 -4.09 3.18 -4.27
N ALA A 100 -5.03 4.10 -4.43
CA ALA A 100 -6.36 3.79 -4.96
C ALA A 100 -6.26 3.17 -6.37
N PHE A 101 -5.41 3.75 -7.24
CA PHE A 101 -5.21 3.25 -8.59
C PHE A 101 -4.51 1.89 -8.62
N SER A 102 -3.52 1.64 -7.75
CA SER A 102 -2.84 0.35 -7.67
C SER A 102 -3.78 -0.79 -7.26
N LEU A 103 -4.70 -0.52 -6.36
CA LEU A 103 -5.74 -1.48 -5.97
C LEU A 103 -6.73 -1.76 -7.12
N LEU A 104 -7.06 -0.74 -7.91
CA LEU A 104 -7.86 -0.92 -9.12
C LEU A 104 -7.13 -1.81 -10.13
N LEU A 105 -5.84 -1.58 -10.35
CA LEU A 105 -5.01 -2.43 -11.22
C LEU A 105 -4.95 -3.87 -10.71
N ALA A 106 -4.81 -4.08 -9.40
CA ALA A 106 -4.81 -5.41 -8.80
C ALA A 106 -6.17 -6.11 -8.94
N ALA A 107 -7.27 -5.36 -8.95
CA ALA A 107 -8.61 -5.92 -9.16
C ALA A 107 -8.88 -6.27 -10.64
N VAL A 108 -8.40 -5.44 -11.58
CA VAL A 108 -8.62 -5.63 -13.04
C VAL A 108 -7.65 -6.65 -13.63
N PHE A 109 -6.41 -6.68 -13.14
CA PHE A 109 -5.36 -7.60 -13.56
C PHE A 109 -4.98 -8.54 -12.41
N PRO A 110 -5.86 -9.52 -12.09
CA PRO A 110 -5.55 -10.52 -11.06
C PRO A 110 -4.30 -11.30 -11.50
N GLY A 111 -3.33 -11.39 -10.59
CA GLY A 111 -2.09 -12.10 -10.85
C GLY A 111 -2.33 -13.61 -11.06
N HIS A 112 -1.39 -14.25 -11.73
CA HIS A 112 -1.35 -15.70 -11.84
C HIS A 112 -0.74 -16.31 -10.59
N TYR A 113 -1.36 -17.36 -10.07
CA TYR A 113 -0.81 -18.14 -8.96
C TYR A 113 0.34 -18.99 -9.51
N VAL A 114 1.55 -18.64 -9.13
CA VAL A 114 2.73 -19.45 -9.44
C VAL A 114 3.07 -20.26 -8.21
N GLY A 115 2.88 -21.58 -8.29
CA GLY A 115 3.23 -22.51 -7.22
C GLY A 115 4.74 -22.63 -7.08
N TYR A 116 5.38 -21.70 -6.38
CA TYR A 116 6.75 -21.88 -5.93
C TYR A 116 6.74 -22.59 -4.57
N GLN A 117 7.58 -23.64 -4.46
CA GLN A 117 7.82 -24.23 -3.15
C GLN A 117 8.52 -23.18 -2.28
N ILE A 118 7.77 -22.60 -1.34
CA ILE A 118 8.23 -21.58 -0.37
C ILE A 118 9.32 -22.13 0.57
N SER A 119 9.68 -23.42 0.47
CA SER A 119 10.72 -24.02 1.30
C SER A 119 12.13 -23.43 1.08
N ASN A 120 12.31 -22.59 0.08
CA ASN A 120 13.61 -21.98 -0.23
C ASN A 120 13.72 -20.59 0.40
N TRP A 121 13.99 -20.54 1.70
CA TRP A 121 14.13 -19.30 2.46
C TRP A 121 15.13 -18.28 1.87
N PRO A 122 16.26 -18.66 1.21
CA PRO A 122 17.14 -17.69 0.56
C PRO A 122 16.45 -16.97 -0.60
N PHE A 123 15.59 -17.66 -1.34
CA PHE A 123 14.80 -17.05 -2.42
C PHE A 123 13.80 -16.01 -1.86
N MET A 124 13.12 -16.34 -0.77
CA MET A 124 12.19 -15.40 -0.11
C MET A 124 12.91 -14.16 0.43
N LEU A 125 14.11 -14.33 1.00
CA LEU A 125 14.95 -13.22 1.43
C LEU A 125 15.39 -12.35 0.25
N HIS A 126 15.79 -12.95 -0.85
CA HIS A 126 16.21 -12.22 -2.05
C HIS A 126 15.06 -11.39 -2.62
N VAL A 127 13.90 -11.99 -2.75
CA VAL A 127 12.68 -11.30 -3.24
C VAL A 127 12.28 -10.18 -2.28
N GLY A 128 12.26 -10.45 -0.97
CA GLY A 128 11.94 -9.45 0.06
C GLY A 128 12.92 -8.27 0.07
N ALA A 129 14.24 -8.56 0.01
CA ALA A 129 15.27 -7.54 -0.05
C ALA A 129 15.16 -6.68 -1.34
N SER A 130 14.89 -7.33 -2.47
CA SER A 130 14.70 -6.62 -3.74
C SER A 130 13.49 -5.69 -3.71
N LEU A 131 12.36 -6.15 -3.16
CA LEU A 131 11.16 -5.34 -3.02
C LEU A 131 11.38 -4.15 -2.07
N LEU A 132 12.09 -4.37 -0.95
CA LEU A 132 12.47 -3.28 -0.04
C LEU A 132 13.39 -2.27 -0.74
N ALA A 133 14.37 -2.72 -1.52
CA ALA A 133 15.29 -1.86 -2.25
C ALA A 133 14.55 -0.99 -3.29
N TYR A 134 13.55 -1.53 -3.96
CA TYR A 134 12.72 -0.77 -4.91
C TYR A 134 11.68 0.13 -4.22
N GLY A 135 11.27 -0.19 -3.00
CA GLY A 135 10.34 0.62 -2.21
C GLY A 135 10.98 1.80 -1.48
N LEU A 136 12.31 1.76 -1.32
CA LEU A 136 13.09 2.84 -0.71
C LEU A 136 13.41 3.93 -1.72
#